data_71259c638136af5e19512477570e5b6d
#
_entry.id   71259c638136af5e19512477570e5b6d
#
_cell.length_a   1.000
_cell.length_b   1.000
_cell.length_c   1.000
_cell.angle_alpha   90.00
_cell.angle_beta   90.00
_cell.angle_gamma   90.00
#
_symmetry.space_group_name_H-M   'P 1'
#
loop_
_entity.id
_entity.type
_entity.pdbx_description
1 polymer ?
#
loop_
_entity_poly.entity_id
_entity_poly.type
_entity_poly.pdbx_seq_one_letter_code
_entity_poly.pdbx_strand_id
1 'polypeptide(L)'
;YAEVMKQTFAPKPVKEVKEIYELLQANFPFAKFCVYQGEIIAPLQHHLSSNRIIYAETNRDSTETVFNFLKGKQRNAYLRPDKKMNTDMWIWIAVSFCKKNLISEAPLQKVSGVPMPTLEKLLVDILRDVDFFYLQGSESHRIIENAFTSYTVNQSRLFRYAGRRKVKEELSSILVNWNVQ
;
A
#
# COMPACT_ATOMS: atom_id res chain seq x y z
N TYR A 1 -16.90 -15.95 26.57
CA TYR A 1 -15.82 -15.47 25.66
C TYR A 1 -16.35 -14.20 25.02
N ALA A 2 -15.70 -13.05 25.31
CA ALA A 2 -16.04 -11.80 24.63
C ALA A 2 -15.53 -11.88 23.20
N GLU A 3 -16.45 -11.82 22.24
CA GLU A 3 -16.11 -11.70 20.81
C GLU A 3 -15.39 -10.36 20.63
N VAL A 4 -14.10 -10.39 20.32
CA VAL A 4 -13.32 -9.18 20.04
C VAL A 4 -13.89 -8.56 18.78
N MET A 5 -14.57 -7.43 18.91
CA MET A 5 -15.12 -6.70 17.77
C MET A 5 -13.97 -6.21 16.88
N LYS A 6 -13.82 -6.83 15.70
CA LYS A 6 -12.81 -6.45 14.72
C LYS A 6 -13.10 -5.06 14.15
N GLN A 7 -12.07 -4.27 14.02
CA GLN A 7 -12.16 -2.91 13.51
C GLN A 7 -12.21 -2.87 11.98
N THR A 8 -12.75 -1.79 11.42
CA THR A 8 -12.61 -1.50 9.99
C THR A 8 -11.31 -0.78 9.75
N PHE A 9 -10.52 -1.26 8.78
CA PHE A 9 -9.28 -0.61 8.39
C PHE A 9 -9.58 0.60 7.49
N ALA A 10 -9.47 1.80 8.06
CA ALA A 10 -9.70 3.07 7.36
C ALA A 10 -8.67 4.13 7.81
N PRO A 11 -7.38 3.98 7.43
CA PRO A 11 -6.33 4.90 7.85
C PRO A 11 -6.58 6.29 7.27
N LYS A 12 -6.52 7.32 8.13
CA LYS A 12 -6.71 8.70 7.67
C LYS A 12 -5.51 9.18 6.86
N PRO A 13 -5.72 9.76 5.66
CA PRO A 13 -4.63 10.31 4.89
C PRO A 13 -4.01 11.52 5.60
N VAL A 14 -2.68 11.57 5.64
CA VAL A 14 -1.93 12.74 6.11
C VAL A 14 -2.12 13.92 5.15
N LYS A 15 -1.76 15.13 5.59
CA LYS A 15 -1.94 16.36 4.81
C LYS A 15 -1.27 16.26 3.43
N GLU A 16 -0.05 15.79 3.39
CA GLU A 16 0.76 15.66 2.17
C GLU A 16 0.12 14.70 1.15
N VAL A 17 -0.50 13.63 1.61
CA VAL A 17 -1.24 12.68 0.75
C VAL A 17 -2.45 13.35 0.11
N LYS A 18 -3.19 14.17 0.88
CA LYS A 18 -4.33 14.94 0.34
C LYS A 18 -3.89 15.95 -0.70
N GLU A 19 -2.87 16.76 -0.38
CA GLU A 19 -2.34 17.78 -1.29
C GLU A 19 -1.86 17.17 -2.62
N ILE A 20 -1.18 16.02 -2.56
CA ILE A 20 -0.75 15.32 -3.77
C ILE A 20 -1.92 14.77 -4.56
N TYR A 21 -2.90 14.17 -3.91
CA TYR A 21 -4.08 13.68 -4.61
C TYR A 21 -4.84 14.81 -5.29
N GLU A 22 -5.05 15.94 -4.61
CA GLU A 22 -5.71 17.12 -5.17
C GLU A 22 -4.94 17.68 -6.37
N LEU A 23 -3.61 17.78 -6.26
CA LEU A 23 -2.75 18.21 -7.36
C LEU A 23 -2.86 17.27 -8.58
N LEU A 24 -2.82 15.96 -8.35
CA LEU A 24 -2.95 14.97 -9.42
C LEU A 24 -4.33 14.96 -10.05
N GLN A 25 -5.38 15.03 -9.24
CA GLN A 25 -6.76 15.05 -9.72
C GLN A 25 -7.08 16.31 -10.55
N ALA A 26 -6.54 17.46 -10.15
CA ALA A 26 -6.71 18.71 -10.89
C ALA A 26 -6.03 18.69 -12.27
N ASN A 27 -4.88 18.03 -12.39
CA ASN A 27 -4.13 18.00 -13.65
C ASN A 27 -4.44 16.76 -14.52
N PHE A 28 -4.98 15.70 -13.92
CA PHE A 28 -5.30 14.45 -14.60
C PHE A 28 -6.70 13.95 -14.20
N PRO A 29 -7.77 14.69 -14.54
CA PRO A 29 -9.13 14.40 -14.04
C PRO A 29 -9.70 13.05 -14.49
N PHE A 30 -9.18 12.47 -15.57
CA PHE A 30 -9.63 11.19 -16.10
C PHE A 30 -8.76 10.00 -15.66
N ALA A 31 -7.64 10.26 -14.98
CA ALA A 31 -6.78 9.20 -14.47
C ALA A 31 -7.32 8.66 -13.13
N LYS A 32 -7.19 7.35 -12.95
CA LYS A 32 -7.48 6.72 -11.66
C LYS A 32 -6.23 6.76 -10.79
N PHE A 33 -6.41 7.12 -9.54
CA PHE A 33 -5.33 7.19 -8.57
C PHE A 33 -5.61 6.33 -7.34
N CYS A 34 -4.53 5.85 -6.73
CA CYS A 34 -4.48 5.37 -5.35
C CYS A 34 -3.29 6.06 -4.70
N VAL A 35 -3.54 6.90 -3.68
CA VAL A 35 -2.49 7.69 -3.05
C VAL A 35 -2.47 7.41 -1.55
N TYR A 36 -1.31 7.04 -1.03
CA TYR A 36 -1.15 6.71 0.39
C TYR A 36 0.30 6.83 0.84
N GLN A 37 0.51 6.96 2.13
CA GLN A 37 1.84 6.89 2.74
C GLN A 37 2.10 5.47 3.24
N GLY A 38 3.33 4.98 3.10
CA GLY A 38 3.69 3.61 3.52
C GLY A 38 3.47 3.36 5.01
N GLU A 39 3.47 4.40 5.83
CA GLU A 39 3.23 4.32 7.27
C GLU A 39 1.83 3.81 7.66
N ILE A 40 0.87 3.78 6.72
CA ILE A 40 -0.45 3.18 6.99
C ILE A 40 -0.40 1.70 7.38
N ILE A 41 0.73 1.03 7.14
CA ILE A 41 0.97 -0.37 7.53
C ILE A 41 1.43 -0.49 8.99
N ALA A 42 1.92 0.59 9.60
CA ALA A 42 2.52 0.58 10.95
C ALA A 42 1.63 -0.10 12.02
N PRO A 43 0.30 0.08 12.07
CA PRO A 43 -0.55 -0.60 13.04
C PRO A 43 -0.54 -2.13 12.94
N LEU A 44 -0.08 -2.69 11.82
CA LEU A 44 -0.02 -4.12 11.56
C LEU A 44 1.37 -4.72 11.84
N GLN A 45 2.41 -3.86 11.94
CA GLN A 45 3.79 -4.29 12.13
C GLN A 45 4.08 -4.62 13.59
N HIS A 46 4.94 -5.60 13.81
CA HIS A 46 5.50 -5.88 15.13
C HIS A 46 6.69 -4.97 15.43
N HIS A 47 7.54 -4.75 14.45
CA HIS A 47 8.66 -3.82 14.53
C HIS A 47 8.32 -2.55 13.76
N LEU A 48 8.24 -1.41 14.47
CA LEU A 48 7.95 -0.12 13.87
C LEU A 48 9.06 0.30 12.91
N SER A 49 8.82 0.15 11.63
CA SER A 49 9.61 0.78 10.59
C SER A 49 8.86 1.99 10.06
N SER A 50 9.52 3.15 10.08
CA SER A 50 8.93 4.37 9.55
C SER A 50 9.07 4.38 8.03
N ASN A 51 7.98 4.20 7.29
CA ASN A 51 7.95 4.36 5.85
C ASN A 51 7.12 5.59 5.47
N ARG A 52 7.80 6.73 5.35
CA ARG A 52 7.18 8.02 5.00
C ARG A 52 7.05 8.27 3.49
N ILE A 53 7.36 7.29 2.67
CA ILE A 53 7.20 7.38 1.24
C ILE A 53 5.72 7.53 0.90
N ILE A 54 5.39 8.49 0.05
CA ILE A 54 4.05 8.60 -0.53
C ILE A 54 4.05 7.84 -1.84
N TYR A 55 3.20 6.84 -1.92
CA TYR A 55 2.94 6.06 -3.11
C TYR A 55 1.79 6.69 -3.88
N ALA A 56 2.01 6.97 -5.16
CA ALA A 56 0.98 7.42 -6.09
C ALA A 56 0.87 6.38 -7.21
N GLU A 57 -0.13 5.54 -7.10
CA GLU A 57 -0.42 4.52 -8.12
C GLU A 57 -1.43 5.10 -9.12
N THR A 58 -1.20 4.87 -10.39
CA THR A 58 -2.12 5.28 -11.47
C THR A 58 -2.16 4.21 -12.57
N ASN A 59 -3.17 4.28 -13.43
CA ASN A 59 -3.26 3.39 -14.58
C ASN A 59 -2.00 3.48 -15.45
N ARG A 60 -1.63 2.37 -16.07
CA ARG A 60 -0.37 2.17 -16.79
C ARG A 60 -0.09 3.28 -17.81
N ASP A 61 -1.12 3.68 -18.56
CA ASP A 61 -0.98 4.66 -19.66
C ASP A 61 -0.67 6.08 -19.16
N SER A 62 -1.09 6.41 -17.94
CA SER A 62 -0.84 7.72 -17.33
C SER A 62 0.43 7.76 -16.49
N THR A 63 1.05 6.61 -16.28
CA THR A 63 2.13 6.44 -15.32
C THR A 63 3.33 7.35 -15.61
N GLU A 64 3.83 7.38 -16.83
CA GLU A 64 5.01 8.17 -17.22
C GLU A 64 4.71 9.67 -17.22
N THR A 65 3.54 10.06 -17.69
CA THR A 65 3.11 11.47 -17.72
C THR A 65 2.98 12.05 -16.31
N VAL A 66 2.37 11.29 -15.40
CA VAL A 66 2.25 11.68 -13.98
C VAL A 66 3.62 11.79 -13.31
N PHE A 67 4.53 10.88 -13.62
CA PHE A 67 5.90 10.96 -13.10
C PHE A 67 6.63 12.21 -13.55
N ASN A 68 6.63 12.48 -14.84
CA ASN A 68 7.30 13.66 -15.40
C ASN A 68 6.69 14.95 -14.86
N PHE A 69 5.38 14.99 -14.66
CA PHE A 69 4.68 16.12 -14.03
C PHE A 69 5.17 16.34 -12.58
N LEU A 70 5.20 15.30 -11.75
CA LEU A 70 5.65 15.41 -10.36
C LEU A 70 7.12 15.82 -10.27
N LYS A 71 7.97 15.26 -11.14
CA LYS A 71 9.39 15.63 -11.24
C LYS A 71 9.56 17.09 -11.63
N GLY A 72 8.79 17.57 -12.60
CA GLY A 72 8.80 18.99 -13.04
C GLY A 72 8.33 19.98 -11.96
N LYS A 73 7.56 19.53 -10.97
CA LYS A 73 7.17 20.32 -9.78
C LYS A 73 8.22 20.32 -8.67
N GLN A 74 9.47 19.96 -8.98
CA GLN A 74 10.59 19.85 -8.01
C GLN A 74 10.28 18.94 -6.80
N ARG A 75 9.42 17.95 -7.01
CA ARG A 75 9.15 16.91 -6.02
C ARG A 75 10.18 15.80 -6.18
N ASN A 76 10.67 15.28 -5.07
CA ASN A 76 11.52 14.08 -5.08
C ASN A 76 10.69 12.87 -5.53
N ALA A 77 10.51 12.73 -6.85
CA ALA A 77 9.71 11.68 -7.45
C ALA A 77 10.61 10.57 -8.00
N TYR A 78 10.28 9.34 -7.67
CA TYR A 78 10.98 8.13 -8.11
C TYR A 78 10.04 7.21 -8.88
N LEU A 79 10.56 6.64 -9.96
CA LEU A 79 9.85 5.64 -10.75
C LEU A 79 10.30 4.25 -10.30
N ARG A 80 9.50 3.58 -9.51
CA ARG A 80 9.78 2.28 -8.88
C ARG A 80 11.03 2.33 -7.97
N PRO A 81 10.88 2.28 -6.66
CA PRO A 81 12.03 2.15 -5.77
C PRO A 81 12.71 0.81 -6.04
N ASP A 82 14.01 0.83 -6.12
CA ASP A 82 14.81 -0.39 -6.07
C ASP A 82 15.14 -0.73 -4.60
N LYS A 83 15.73 -1.91 -4.37
CA LYS A 83 16.11 -2.36 -3.02
C LYS A 83 17.08 -1.40 -2.34
N LYS A 84 17.95 -0.75 -3.12
CA LYS A 84 18.97 0.18 -2.62
C LYS A 84 18.34 1.47 -2.12
N MET A 85 17.36 2.02 -2.83
CA MET A 85 16.64 3.22 -2.39
C MET A 85 15.98 3.05 -1.03
N ASN A 86 15.36 1.91 -0.78
CA ASN A 86 14.71 1.66 0.51
C ASN A 86 15.69 1.56 1.68
N THR A 87 16.95 1.22 1.43
CA THR A 87 18.00 1.13 2.45
C THR A 87 18.62 2.49 2.76
N ASP A 88 18.85 3.31 1.73
CA ASP A 88 19.52 4.61 1.87
C ASP A 88 18.55 5.73 2.34
N MET A 89 17.24 5.55 2.14
CA MET A 89 16.22 6.54 2.51
C MET A 89 15.95 6.67 4.01
N TRP A 90 16.53 5.84 4.84
CA TRP A 90 16.49 6.02 6.30
C TRP A 90 17.14 7.34 6.78
N ILE A 91 17.89 8.02 5.91
CA ILE A 91 18.73 9.16 6.26
C ILE A 91 18.13 10.51 5.83
N TRP A 92 17.13 10.55 4.93
CA TRP A 92 16.62 11.82 4.42
C TRP A 92 15.12 12.01 4.67
N ILE A 93 14.81 12.98 5.53
CA ILE A 93 13.43 13.47 5.83
C ILE A 93 12.92 14.32 4.64
N ALA A 94 12.88 13.75 3.47
CA ALA A 94 12.22 14.37 2.33
C ALA A 94 10.98 13.55 1.98
N VAL A 95 9.86 14.21 1.74
CA VAL A 95 8.67 13.55 1.20
C VAL A 95 9.01 13.02 -0.17
N SER A 96 9.31 11.73 -0.23
CA SER A 96 9.64 11.04 -1.47
C SER A 96 8.39 10.41 -2.03
N PHE A 97 8.18 10.54 -3.32
CA PHE A 97 7.06 9.96 -4.04
C PHE A 97 7.52 8.77 -4.83
N CYS A 98 6.88 7.65 -4.61
CA CYS A 98 7.03 6.49 -5.46
C CYS A 98 5.79 6.35 -6.34
N LYS A 99 6.03 6.35 -7.63
CA LYS A 99 5.01 6.13 -8.63
C LYS A 99 4.93 4.66 -9.01
N LYS A 100 3.73 4.14 -9.07
CA LYS A 100 3.44 2.74 -9.26
C LYS A 100 2.28 2.53 -10.24
N ASN A 101 2.30 1.45 -10.99
CA ASN A 101 1.14 1.10 -11.80
C ASN A 101 0.02 0.55 -10.91
N LEU A 102 -1.13 1.20 -10.94
CA LEU A 102 -2.33 0.66 -10.33
C LEU A 102 -2.76 -0.59 -11.09
N ILE A 103 -2.77 -1.71 -10.41
CA ILE A 103 -3.21 -2.97 -11.00
C ILE A 103 -4.71 -2.92 -11.25
N SER A 104 -5.14 -3.46 -12.38
CA SER A 104 -6.57 -3.51 -12.73
C SER A 104 -7.37 -4.23 -11.65
N GLU A 105 -8.51 -3.65 -11.27
CA GLU A 105 -9.39 -4.15 -10.19
C GLU A 105 -8.71 -4.25 -8.82
N ALA A 106 -7.61 -3.51 -8.58
CA ALA A 106 -7.07 -3.37 -7.24
C ALA A 106 -8.14 -2.82 -6.29
N PRO A 107 -8.36 -3.44 -5.13
CA PRO A 107 -9.41 -3.00 -4.22
C PRO A 107 -9.00 -1.70 -3.53
N LEU A 108 -9.79 -0.66 -3.78
CA LEU A 108 -9.61 0.68 -3.23
C LEU A 108 -10.77 1.07 -2.34
N GLN A 109 -10.49 1.99 -1.42
CA GLN A 109 -11.48 2.65 -0.58
C GLN A 109 -11.28 4.17 -0.64
N LYS A 110 -12.34 4.94 -0.37
CA LYS A 110 -12.24 6.40 -0.21
C LYS A 110 -12.20 6.75 1.27
N VAL A 111 -11.12 7.39 1.72
CA VAL A 111 -11.00 7.90 3.08
C VAL A 111 -10.75 9.41 3.01
N SER A 112 -11.65 10.20 3.60
CA SER A 112 -11.61 11.67 3.53
C SER A 112 -11.47 12.21 2.09
N GLY A 113 -12.15 11.56 1.13
CA GLY A 113 -12.13 11.93 -0.29
C GLY A 113 -10.95 11.39 -1.11
N VAL A 114 -9.91 10.85 -0.48
CA VAL A 114 -8.72 10.28 -1.14
C VAL A 114 -8.94 8.81 -1.44
N PRO A 115 -8.70 8.35 -2.69
CA PRO A 115 -8.65 6.93 -3.02
C PRO A 115 -7.38 6.30 -2.43
N MET A 116 -7.57 5.36 -1.51
CA MET A 116 -6.51 4.67 -0.77
C MET A 116 -6.65 3.15 -0.93
N PRO A 117 -5.61 2.37 -0.65
CA PRO A 117 -5.72 0.92 -0.69
C PRO A 117 -6.65 0.43 0.44
N THR A 118 -7.40 -0.64 0.16
CA THR A 118 -8.03 -1.41 1.24
C THR A 118 -7.00 -2.27 1.96
N LEU A 119 -7.37 -2.83 3.10
CA LEU A 119 -6.51 -3.78 3.83
C LEU A 119 -6.10 -4.95 2.94
N GLU A 120 -7.06 -5.52 2.19
CA GLU A 120 -6.81 -6.66 1.31
C GLU A 120 -5.78 -6.35 0.22
N LYS A 121 -5.81 -5.13 -0.34
CA LYS A 121 -4.79 -4.70 -1.30
C LYS A 121 -3.42 -4.65 -0.65
N LEU A 122 -3.30 -4.03 0.51
CA LEU A 122 -2.02 -3.91 1.24
C LEU A 122 -1.42 -5.27 1.57
N LEU A 123 -2.22 -6.20 2.10
CA LEU A 123 -1.74 -7.55 2.47
C LEU A 123 -1.17 -8.30 1.27
N VAL A 124 -1.80 -8.18 0.10
CA VAL A 124 -1.31 -8.81 -1.13
C VAL A 124 -0.06 -8.11 -1.67
N ASP A 125 -0.04 -6.79 -1.66
CA ASP A 125 1.08 -6.01 -2.17
C ASP A 125 2.35 -6.21 -1.33
N ILE A 126 2.22 -6.36 -0.01
CA ILE A 126 3.33 -6.68 0.90
C ILE A 126 4.04 -7.99 0.49
N LEU A 127 3.29 -8.99 0.05
CA LEU A 127 3.88 -10.26 -0.39
C LEU A 127 4.59 -10.14 -1.74
N ARG A 128 4.16 -9.21 -2.61
CA ARG A 128 4.59 -9.20 -4.00
C ARG A 128 5.51 -8.06 -4.38
N ASP A 129 5.31 -6.88 -3.80
CA ASP A 129 5.93 -5.65 -4.30
C ASP A 129 7.32 -5.43 -3.72
N VAL A 130 8.24 -5.02 -4.60
CA VAL A 130 9.60 -4.64 -4.22
C VAL A 130 9.62 -3.48 -3.24
N ASP A 131 8.61 -2.62 -3.29
CA ASP A 131 8.45 -1.48 -2.37
C ASP A 131 8.36 -1.90 -0.90
N PHE A 132 7.87 -3.11 -0.67
CA PHE A 132 7.69 -3.72 0.65
C PHE A 132 8.66 -4.86 0.93
N PHE A 133 9.79 -4.96 0.18
CA PHE A 133 10.72 -6.06 0.37
C PHE A 133 11.25 -6.15 1.81
N TYR A 134 11.34 -5.02 2.52
CA TYR A 134 11.76 -4.95 3.92
C TYR A 134 10.76 -5.57 4.90
N LEU A 135 9.52 -5.81 4.46
CA LEU A 135 8.46 -6.49 5.22
C LEU A 135 8.26 -7.95 4.79
N GLN A 136 8.99 -8.42 3.77
CA GLN A 136 8.83 -9.80 3.28
C GLN A 136 9.46 -10.82 4.24
N GLY A 137 9.04 -12.06 4.14
CA GLY A 137 9.46 -13.14 5.05
C GLY A 137 8.61 -13.18 6.32
N SER A 138 9.23 -13.36 7.47
CA SER A 138 8.51 -13.55 8.75
C SER A 138 7.67 -12.34 9.16
N GLU A 139 8.07 -11.12 8.78
CA GLU A 139 7.30 -9.91 9.10
C GLU A 139 5.98 -9.85 8.31
N SER A 140 5.99 -10.22 7.03
CA SER A 140 4.74 -10.27 6.24
C SER A 140 3.73 -11.27 6.81
N HIS A 141 4.19 -12.41 7.34
CA HIS A 141 3.32 -13.39 8.00
C HIS A 141 2.67 -12.78 9.24
N ARG A 142 3.44 -12.11 10.10
CA ARG A 142 2.92 -11.42 11.29
C ARG A 142 1.95 -10.31 10.96
N ILE A 143 2.23 -9.53 9.90
CA ILE A 143 1.32 -8.47 9.42
C ILE A 143 -0.02 -9.09 9.01
N ILE A 144 -0.02 -10.22 8.30
CA ILE A 144 -1.24 -10.91 7.89
C ILE A 144 -2.00 -11.42 9.11
N GLU A 145 -1.33 -12.07 10.05
CA GLU A 145 -1.92 -12.56 11.31
C GLU A 145 -2.55 -11.41 12.12
N ASN A 146 -1.83 -10.31 12.31
CA ASN A 146 -2.32 -9.12 13.01
C ASN A 146 -3.52 -8.50 12.30
N ALA A 147 -3.51 -8.48 10.96
CA ALA A 147 -4.64 -7.99 10.19
C ALA A 147 -5.90 -8.82 10.42
N PHE A 148 -5.78 -10.15 10.38
CA PHE A 148 -6.92 -11.05 10.60
C PHE A 148 -7.40 -11.08 12.05
N THR A 149 -6.52 -10.80 13.02
CA THR A 149 -6.86 -10.70 14.43
C THR A 149 -7.59 -9.39 14.75
N SER A 150 -7.11 -8.27 14.24
CA SER A 150 -7.54 -6.93 14.67
C SER A 150 -8.61 -6.30 13.76
N TYR A 151 -8.65 -6.70 12.49
CA TYR A 151 -9.50 -6.06 11.50
C TYR A 151 -10.43 -7.04 10.79
N THR A 152 -11.53 -6.49 10.27
CA THR A 152 -12.41 -7.22 9.37
C THR A 152 -11.81 -7.30 7.99
N VAL A 153 -11.46 -8.51 7.53
CA VAL A 153 -10.88 -8.78 6.22
C VAL A 153 -11.93 -9.43 5.31
N ASN A 154 -12.17 -8.85 4.15
CA ASN A 154 -13.01 -9.46 3.13
C ASN A 154 -12.21 -10.52 2.35
N GLN A 155 -12.36 -11.78 2.75
CA GLN A 155 -11.60 -12.90 2.18
C GLN A 155 -11.83 -13.07 0.67
N SER A 156 -13.07 -12.91 0.19
CA SER A 156 -13.37 -13.03 -1.24
C SER A 156 -12.61 -11.97 -2.07
N ARG A 157 -12.56 -10.74 -1.57
CA ARG A 157 -11.79 -9.63 -2.17
C ARG A 157 -10.31 -9.91 -2.12
N LEU A 158 -9.81 -10.36 -0.97
CA LEU A 158 -8.40 -10.69 -0.74
C LEU A 158 -7.91 -11.77 -1.72
N PHE A 159 -8.59 -12.91 -1.79
CA PHE A 159 -8.19 -14.01 -2.64
C PHE A 159 -8.34 -13.72 -4.13
N ARG A 160 -9.34 -12.94 -4.54
CA ARG A 160 -9.48 -12.49 -5.92
C ARG A 160 -8.30 -11.62 -6.34
N TYR A 161 -7.90 -10.66 -5.51
CA TYR A 161 -6.75 -9.80 -5.80
C TYR A 161 -5.43 -10.58 -5.71
N ALA A 162 -5.25 -11.46 -4.74
CA ALA A 162 -4.09 -12.35 -4.63
C ALA A 162 -3.91 -13.23 -5.88
N GLY A 163 -5.00 -13.74 -6.46
CA GLY A 163 -4.97 -14.46 -7.73
C GLY A 163 -4.44 -13.62 -8.89
N ARG A 164 -4.88 -12.36 -9.01
CA ARG A 164 -4.37 -11.42 -10.03
C ARG A 164 -2.88 -11.10 -9.83
N ARG A 165 -2.44 -11.08 -8.60
CA ARG A 165 -1.03 -10.80 -8.22
C ARG A 165 -0.14 -12.05 -8.23
N LYS A 166 -0.72 -13.24 -8.48
CA LYS A 166 -0.03 -14.54 -8.49
C LYS A 166 0.65 -14.90 -7.16
N VAL A 167 0.01 -14.55 -6.04
CA VAL A 167 0.45 -14.86 -4.67
C VAL A 167 -0.63 -15.59 -3.86
N LYS A 168 -1.64 -16.13 -4.52
CA LYS A 168 -2.77 -16.80 -3.86
C LYS A 168 -2.33 -18.03 -3.06
N GLU A 169 -1.41 -18.81 -3.60
CA GLU A 169 -0.91 -20.04 -2.96
C GLU A 169 -0.06 -19.70 -1.73
N GLU A 170 0.83 -18.71 -1.84
CA GLU A 170 1.63 -18.21 -0.74
C GLU A 170 0.74 -17.70 0.40
N LEU A 171 -0.24 -16.84 0.08
CA LEU A 171 -1.20 -16.34 1.05
C LEU A 171 -1.98 -17.46 1.73
N SER A 172 -2.45 -18.46 0.96
CA SER A 172 -3.17 -19.62 1.51
C SER A 172 -2.28 -20.41 2.47
N SER A 173 -1.02 -20.63 2.15
CA SER A 173 -0.06 -21.31 3.01
C SER A 173 0.14 -20.60 4.35
N ILE A 174 0.26 -19.27 4.32
CA ILE A 174 0.38 -18.46 5.54
C ILE A 174 -0.86 -18.62 6.43
N LEU A 175 -2.07 -18.53 5.85
CA LEU A 175 -3.31 -18.62 6.60
C LEU A 175 -3.59 -20.02 7.15
N VAL A 176 -3.20 -21.09 6.45
CA VAL A 176 -3.31 -22.47 6.95
C VAL A 176 -2.39 -22.66 8.16
N ASN A 177 -1.15 -22.22 8.08
CA ASN A 177 -0.18 -22.34 9.17
C ASN A 177 -0.61 -21.55 10.41
N TRP A 178 -1.28 -20.40 10.24
CA TRP A 178 -1.82 -19.62 11.34
C TRP A 178 -2.99 -20.30 12.04
N ASN A 179 -3.88 -20.97 11.31
CA ASN A 179 -5.05 -21.66 11.90
C ASN A 179 -4.71 -22.98 12.60
N VAL A 180 -3.49 -23.48 12.47
CA VAL A 180 -2.99 -24.71 13.13
C VAL A 180 -2.33 -24.41 14.48
N GLN A 181 -2.07 -23.15 14.82
CA GLN A 181 -1.57 -22.72 16.12
C GLN A 181 -2.72 -22.32 17.06
#